data_4db893bcc2158710d544d8857a295a84
#
_entry.id   4db893bcc2158710d544d8857a295a84
#
_cell.length_a   1.000
_cell.length_b   1.000
_cell.length_c   1.000
_cell.angle_alpha   90.00
_cell.angle_beta   90.00
_cell.angle_gamma   90.00
#
_symmetry.space_group_name_H-M   'P 1'
#
loop_
_entity.id
_entity.type
_entity.pdbx_description
1 polymer ?
#
loop_
_entity_poly.entity_id
_entity_poly.type
_entity_poly.pdbx_seq_one_letter_code
_entity_poly.pdbx_strand_id
1 'polypeptide(L)'
;AVQKGWQLMGLIEGVHYVKDTRPPESWRRKCSVIVDDYKHVYSFWNGCVIFMGSLDNPSLLAGKSVIHLFYDEAKYDKEMKVNRAMPILRGDAITYGHSHLFLGITITTDMPDIDENEYDWFFRYVKQMDPERIIKIVQAASVRNDLIISLLREQRKNRPSPLKLKRLKRDIEYYDRALLKLRKGQTFFLNASSFANVEILTIC
;
A
#
# COMPACT_ATOMS: atom_id res chain seq x y z
N ALA A 1 -15.31 3.63 -7.26
CA ALA A 1 -14.07 3.30 -8.02
C ALA A 1 -13.31 2.13 -7.36
N VAL A 2 -12.94 2.21 -6.07
CA VAL A 2 -12.08 1.23 -5.36
C VAL A 2 -12.63 -0.21 -5.42
N GLN A 3 -13.92 -0.43 -5.13
CA GLN A 3 -14.53 -1.77 -5.16
C GLN A 3 -14.49 -2.40 -6.56
N LYS A 4 -14.69 -1.61 -7.61
CA LYS A 4 -14.61 -2.09 -9.00
C LYS A 4 -13.18 -2.56 -9.35
N GLY A 5 -12.16 -1.83 -8.90
CA GLY A 5 -10.77 -2.25 -9.04
C GLY A 5 -10.46 -3.56 -8.30
N TRP A 6 -10.99 -3.75 -7.09
CA TRP A 6 -10.81 -5.00 -6.35
C TRP A 6 -11.51 -6.18 -7.00
N GLN A 7 -12.69 -5.98 -7.58
CA GLN A 7 -13.38 -7.01 -8.35
C GLN A 7 -12.57 -7.45 -9.58
N LEU A 8 -11.94 -6.50 -10.29
CA LEU A 8 -11.04 -6.81 -11.41
C LEU A 8 -9.81 -7.63 -10.96
N MET A 9 -9.34 -7.42 -9.73
CA MET A 9 -8.29 -8.23 -9.11
C MET A 9 -8.78 -9.57 -8.53
N GLY A 10 -10.06 -9.93 -8.73
CA GLY A 10 -10.64 -11.16 -8.22
C GLY A 10 -11.04 -11.13 -6.75
N LEU A 11 -11.08 -9.96 -6.11
CA LEU A 11 -11.55 -9.83 -4.73
C LEU A 11 -13.07 -9.74 -4.72
N ILE A 12 -13.73 -10.60 -3.93
CA ILE A 12 -15.19 -10.74 -3.85
C ILE A 12 -15.65 -10.27 -2.47
N GLU A 13 -16.64 -9.38 -2.44
CA GLU A 13 -17.28 -8.95 -1.21
C GLU A 13 -18.00 -10.12 -0.51
N GLY A 14 -17.93 -10.18 0.80
CA GLY A 14 -18.44 -11.31 1.59
C GLY A 14 -17.50 -12.51 1.68
N VAL A 15 -16.52 -12.64 0.75
CA VAL A 15 -15.54 -13.74 0.72
C VAL A 15 -14.15 -13.23 1.13
N HIS A 16 -13.69 -12.17 0.50
CA HIS A 16 -12.34 -11.63 0.69
C HIS A 16 -12.32 -10.34 1.52
N TYR A 17 -13.40 -9.58 1.49
CA TYR A 17 -13.58 -8.38 2.30
C TYR A 17 -15.06 -8.13 2.60
N VAL A 18 -15.33 -7.35 3.61
CA VAL A 18 -16.64 -6.75 3.89
C VAL A 18 -16.49 -5.25 4.07
N LYS A 19 -17.54 -4.52 3.73
CA LYS A 19 -17.61 -3.06 3.86
C LYS A 19 -18.70 -2.66 4.85
N ASP A 20 -18.42 -1.66 5.68
CA ASP A 20 -19.38 -1.05 6.61
C ASP A 20 -20.07 -2.06 7.55
N THR A 21 -19.47 -3.24 7.73
CA THR A 21 -20.01 -4.32 8.57
C THR A 21 -18.88 -5.02 9.33
N ARG A 22 -19.25 -5.63 10.47
CA ARG A 22 -18.33 -6.46 11.22
C ARG A 22 -17.91 -7.68 10.39
N PRO A 23 -16.62 -8.03 10.34
CA PRO A 23 -16.16 -9.21 9.61
C PRO A 23 -16.73 -10.50 10.21
N PRO A 24 -16.99 -11.54 9.38
CA PRO A 24 -17.49 -12.83 9.83
C PRO A 24 -16.58 -13.46 10.90
N GLU A 25 -17.17 -14.11 11.89
CA GLU A 25 -16.41 -14.80 12.96
C GLU A 25 -15.56 -15.96 12.42
N SER A 26 -15.96 -16.54 11.29
CA SER A 26 -15.26 -17.62 10.61
C SER A 26 -13.91 -17.22 10.02
N TRP A 27 -13.64 -15.92 9.89
CA TRP A 27 -12.35 -15.49 9.38
C TRP A 27 -11.24 -15.77 10.39
N ARG A 28 -10.24 -16.52 9.94
CA ARG A 28 -9.15 -17.03 10.79
C ARG A 28 -8.24 -15.95 11.34
N ARG A 29 -8.10 -14.84 10.62
CA ARG A 29 -7.28 -13.71 11.03
C ARG A 29 -8.19 -12.56 11.43
N LYS A 30 -8.08 -12.18 12.68
CA LYS A 30 -8.75 -10.98 13.18
C LYS A 30 -7.81 -9.79 13.02
N CYS A 31 -8.37 -8.61 12.79
CA CYS A 31 -7.60 -7.38 12.79
C CYS A 31 -6.93 -7.20 14.17
N SER A 32 -5.67 -6.75 14.16
CA SER A 32 -4.95 -6.39 15.39
C SER A 32 -5.39 -5.02 15.94
N VAL A 33 -6.14 -4.24 15.15
CA VAL A 33 -6.69 -2.95 15.54
C VAL A 33 -8.11 -3.13 16.02
N ILE A 34 -8.44 -2.54 17.17
CA ILE A 34 -9.81 -2.48 17.66
C ILE A 34 -10.61 -1.53 16.75
N VAL A 35 -11.70 -2.02 16.21
CA VAL A 35 -12.62 -1.25 15.38
C VAL A 35 -13.93 -1.13 16.17
N ASP A 36 -14.19 0.06 16.71
CA ASP A 36 -15.39 0.33 17.53
C ASP A 36 -16.63 0.54 16.64
N ASP A 37 -16.44 1.22 15.50
CA ASP A 37 -17.47 1.47 14.49
C ASP A 37 -16.95 1.04 13.11
N TYR A 38 -17.75 0.25 12.44
CA TYR A 38 -17.42 -0.27 11.09
C TYR A 38 -17.89 0.67 9.97
N LYS A 39 -18.48 1.80 10.26
CA LYS A 39 -18.86 2.79 9.25
C LYS A 39 -17.61 3.33 8.55
N HIS A 40 -17.63 3.32 7.21
CA HIS A 40 -16.48 3.69 6.36
C HIS A 40 -15.24 2.81 6.57
N VAL A 41 -15.45 1.52 6.88
CA VAL A 41 -14.38 0.56 7.10
C VAL A 41 -14.50 -0.60 6.12
N TYR A 42 -13.37 -0.98 5.53
CA TYR A 42 -13.21 -2.24 4.83
C TYR A 42 -12.40 -3.20 5.70
N SER A 43 -12.95 -4.35 6.00
CA SER A 43 -12.27 -5.43 6.72
C SER A 43 -11.98 -6.58 5.78
N PHE A 44 -10.73 -7.06 5.77
CA PHE A 44 -10.30 -8.15 4.90
C PHE A 44 -10.10 -9.45 5.69
N TRP A 45 -10.28 -10.59 5.02
CA TRP A 45 -10.12 -11.93 5.56
C TRP A 45 -8.71 -12.21 6.13
N ASN A 46 -7.71 -11.47 5.69
CA ASN A 46 -6.33 -11.58 6.16
C ASN A 46 -6.02 -10.74 7.41
N GLY A 47 -7.03 -10.04 7.96
CA GLY A 47 -6.91 -9.16 9.12
C GLY A 47 -6.48 -7.73 8.79
N CYS A 48 -6.34 -7.38 7.51
CA CYS A 48 -6.13 -6.00 7.09
C CYS A 48 -7.42 -5.19 7.27
N VAL A 49 -7.28 -3.94 7.68
CA VAL A 49 -8.39 -2.98 7.78
C VAL A 49 -8.01 -1.69 7.10
N ILE A 50 -8.93 -1.17 6.29
CA ILE A 50 -8.80 0.13 5.65
C ILE A 50 -9.90 1.04 6.18
N PHE A 51 -9.50 2.14 6.81
CA PHE A 51 -10.40 3.22 7.21
C PHE A 51 -10.51 4.22 6.07
N MET A 52 -11.74 4.51 5.66
CA MET A 52 -12.01 5.56 4.68
C MET A 52 -12.34 6.85 5.43
N GLY A 53 -11.73 7.94 5.03
CA GLY A 53 -11.93 9.26 5.62
C GLY A 53 -11.82 10.36 4.59
N SER A 54 -12.21 11.56 4.98
CA SER A 54 -12.01 12.78 4.20
C SER A 54 -11.26 13.79 5.06
N LEU A 55 -10.39 14.56 4.45
CA LEU A 55 -9.70 15.65 5.13
C LEU A 55 -10.63 16.83 5.46
N ASP A 56 -11.81 16.89 4.83
CA ASP A 56 -12.86 17.85 5.18
C ASP A 56 -13.57 17.50 6.49
N ASN A 57 -13.53 16.19 6.85
CA ASN A 57 -14.08 15.73 8.12
C ASN A 57 -13.00 14.98 8.92
N PRO A 58 -12.06 15.69 9.55
CA PRO A 58 -10.95 15.10 10.26
C PRO A 58 -11.37 14.26 11.47
N SER A 59 -12.59 14.39 11.96
CA SER A 59 -13.12 13.57 13.06
C SER A 59 -13.17 12.07 12.68
N LEU A 60 -13.36 11.74 11.42
CA LEU A 60 -13.36 10.34 10.94
C LEU A 60 -11.98 9.67 11.10
N LEU A 61 -10.93 10.46 11.11
CA LEU A 61 -9.54 10.00 11.24
C LEU A 61 -9.02 10.18 12.68
N ALA A 62 -9.69 10.98 13.51
CA ALA A 62 -9.26 11.25 14.87
C ALA A 62 -9.16 9.96 15.69
N GLY A 63 -8.07 9.82 16.46
CA GLY A 63 -7.83 8.64 17.30
C GLY A 63 -7.39 7.38 16.55
N LYS A 64 -7.42 7.35 15.22
CA LYS A 64 -6.94 6.19 14.45
C LYS A 64 -5.41 6.10 14.52
N SER A 65 -4.91 4.88 14.43
CA SER A 65 -3.49 4.58 14.34
C SER A 65 -3.30 3.63 13.15
N VAL A 66 -2.69 4.14 12.08
CA VAL A 66 -2.53 3.40 10.83
C VAL A 66 -1.07 3.24 10.45
N ILE A 67 -0.76 2.21 9.69
CA ILE A 67 0.60 1.92 9.23
C ILE A 67 0.91 2.59 7.89
N HIS A 68 -0.12 2.95 7.12
CA HIS A 68 0.03 3.57 5.80
C HIS A 68 -1.15 4.50 5.52
N LEU A 69 -0.87 5.59 4.82
CA LEU A 69 -1.87 6.54 4.34
C LEU A 69 -1.91 6.50 2.81
N PHE A 70 -3.09 6.26 2.25
CA PHE A 70 -3.36 6.48 0.83
C PHE A 70 -4.15 7.77 0.69
N TYR A 71 -3.64 8.68 -0.10
CA TYR A 71 -4.24 9.97 -0.33
C TYR A 71 -4.47 10.18 -1.82
N ASP A 72 -5.73 10.28 -2.19
CA ASP A 72 -6.17 10.42 -3.59
C ASP A 72 -6.58 11.86 -3.88
N GLU A 73 -6.40 12.29 -5.12
CA GLU A 73 -6.77 13.62 -5.62
C GLU A 73 -6.08 14.78 -4.87
N ALA A 74 -4.76 14.67 -4.69
CA ALA A 74 -3.97 15.62 -3.89
C ALA A 74 -4.01 17.06 -4.42
N LYS A 75 -4.30 17.27 -5.70
CA LYS A 75 -4.39 18.58 -6.34
C LYS A 75 -5.49 19.48 -5.77
N TYR A 76 -6.53 18.90 -5.16
CA TYR A 76 -7.63 19.67 -4.59
C TYR A 76 -7.37 20.20 -3.18
N ASP A 77 -6.34 19.72 -2.51
CA ASP A 77 -6.07 20.07 -1.12
C ASP A 77 -4.71 20.77 -0.93
N LYS A 78 -4.69 21.76 -0.04
CA LYS A 78 -3.46 22.39 0.43
C LYS A 78 -2.60 21.37 1.19
N GLU A 79 -1.30 21.40 0.99
CA GLU A 79 -0.37 20.56 1.73
C GLU A 79 -0.56 20.60 3.24
N MET A 80 -0.85 21.77 3.81
CA MET A 80 -1.09 21.92 5.24
C MET A 80 -2.26 21.04 5.74
N LYS A 81 -3.27 20.82 4.89
CA LYS A 81 -4.43 19.96 5.22
C LYS A 81 -4.00 18.49 5.28
N VAL A 82 -3.17 18.05 4.33
CA VAL A 82 -2.59 16.69 4.33
C VAL A 82 -1.69 16.50 5.55
N ASN A 83 -0.85 17.46 5.87
CA ASN A 83 0.04 17.41 7.03
C ASN A 83 -0.71 17.27 8.37
N ARG A 84 -1.95 17.75 8.48
CA ARG A 84 -2.80 17.54 9.67
C ARG A 84 -3.23 16.08 9.84
N ALA A 85 -3.25 15.28 8.78
CA ALA A 85 -3.55 13.85 8.87
C ALA A 85 -2.33 13.00 9.25
N MET A 86 -1.11 13.51 9.06
CA MET A 86 0.14 12.77 9.32
C MET A 86 0.23 12.15 10.73
N PRO A 87 -0.24 12.78 11.82
CA PRO A 87 -0.15 12.20 13.16
C PRO A 87 -0.88 10.87 13.33
N ILE A 88 -1.76 10.46 12.41
CA ILE A 88 -2.39 9.12 12.45
C ILE A 88 -1.42 8.00 12.04
N LEU A 89 -0.34 8.32 11.33
CA LEU A 89 0.72 7.38 10.96
C LEU A 89 1.57 7.06 12.20
N ARG A 90 1.06 6.20 13.04
CA ARG A 90 1.69 5.80 14.31
C ARG A 90 1.81 4.31 14.49
N GLY A 91 1.27 3.52 13.58
CA GLY A 91 1.09 2.08 13.61
C GLY A 91 1.99 1.30 14.57
N ASP A 92 1.59 0.13 14.97
CA ASP A 92 2.37 -0.75 15.84
C ASP A 92 3.67 -1.20 15.16
N ALA A 93 4.80 -0.62 15.61
CA ALA A 93 6.12 -0.93 15.08
C ALA A 93 6.57 -2.37 15.37
N ILE A 94 6.11 -2.97 16.47
CA ILE A 94 6.45 -4.35 16.84
C ILE A 94 5.86 -5.31 15.82
N THR A 95 4.58 -5.13 15.51
CA THR A 95 3.86 -6.01 14.59
C THR A 95 4.17 -5.70 13.12
N TYR A 96 4.25 -4.43 12.73
CA TYR A 96 4.28 -4.00 11.33
C TYR A 96 5.56 -3.31 10.88
N GLY A 97 6.51 -3.06 11.78
CA GLY A 97 7.77 -2.36 11.46
C GLY A 97 8.64 -3.04 10.41
N HIS A 98 8.38 -4.32 10.12
CA HIS A 98 9.02 -5.06 9.03
C HIS A 98 8.33 -4.88 7.67
N SER A 99 7.15 -4.27 7.62
CA SER A 99 6.44 -4.01 6.37
C SER A 99 7.06 -2.83 5.63
N HIS A 100 7.16 -2.94 4.32
CA HIS A 100 7.59 -1.85 3.46
C HIS A 100 6.56 -0.70 3.36
N LEU A 101 5.34 -0.96 3.80
CA LEU A 101 4.28 0.05 3.89
C LEU A 101 4.28 0.78 5.23
N PHE A 102 5.11 0.35 6.21
CA PHE A 102 5.10 0.92 7.55
C PHE A 102 5.52 2.39 7.54
N LEU A 103 4.65 3.25 8.10
CA LEU A 103 4.78 4.71 8.15
C LEU A 103 4.95 5.36 6.78
N GLY A 104 4.42 4.72 5.74
CA GLY A 104 4.47 5.23 4.38
C GLY A 104 3.23 6.05 4.00
N ILE A 105 3.40 6.87 2.96
CA ILE A 105 2.30 7.58 2.30
C ILE A 105 2.37 7.29 0.82
N THR A 106 1.21 7.00 0.25
CA THR A 106 1.01 6.96 -1.20
C THR A 106 0.05 8.08 -1.57
N ILE A 107 0.48 8.94 -2.47
CA ILE A 107 -0.30 10.07 -2.98
C ILE A 107 -0.56 9.82 -4.45
N THR A 108 -1.82 9.93 -4.85
CA THR A 108 -2.26 9.87 -6.24
C THR A 108 -2.99 11.14 -6.61
N THR A 109 -2.80 11.59 -7.84
CA THR A 109 -3.49 12.77 -8.37
C THR A 109 -3.28 12.87 -9.87
N ASP A 110 -4.18 13.53 -10.55
CA ASP A 110 -3.97 14.00 -11.90
C ASP A 110 -3.09 15.25 -11.94
N MET A 111 -2.69 15.67 -13.14
CA MET A 111 -1.98 16.92 -13.34
C MET A 111 -2.84 18.10 -12.87
N PRO A 112 -2.33 18.99 -12.02
CA PRO A 112 -3.10 20.12 -11.53
C PRO A 112 -3.33 21.17 -12.65
N ASP A 113 -4.51 21.74 -12.66
CA ASP A 113 -4.82 22.93 -13.44
C ASP A 113 -4.62 24.17 -12.56
N ILE A 114 -3.57 24.95 -12.89
CA ILE A 114 -3.21 26.14 -12.12
C ILE A 114 -4.26 27.25 -12.29
N ASP A 115 -4.92 27.30 -13.43
CA ASP A 115 -5.97 28.28 -13.70
C ASP A 115 -7.25 28.02 -12.90
N GLU A 116 -7.47 26.75 -12.49
CA GLU A 116 -8.57 26.33 -11.62
C GLU A 116 -8.23 26.37 -10.11
N ASN A 117 -7.13 27.01 -9.72
CA ASN A 117 -6.62 27.08 -8.33
C ASN A 117 -6.30 25.70 -7.72
N GLU A 118 -5.94 24.72 -8.51
CA GLU A 118 -5.44 23.45 -8.04
C GLU A 118 -4.01 23.56 -7.52
N TYR A 119 -3.60 22.64 -6.65
CA TYR A 119 -2.31 22.72 -5.95
C TYR A 119 -1.29 21.75 -6.55
N ASP A 120 -0.04 22.20 -6.62
CA ASP A 120 1.10 21.49 -7.21
C ASP A 120 2.20 21.10 -6.21
N TRP A 121 1.96 21.25 -4.91
CA TRP A 121 2.93 21.06 -3.84
C TRP A 121 3.64 19.70 -3.85
N PHE A 122 3.00 18.66 -4.41
CA PHE A 122 3.56 17.31 -4.47
C PHE A 122 4.72 17.18 -5.47
N PHE A 123 4.87 18.08 -6.45
CA PHE A 123 6.01 18.06 -7.37
C PHE A 123 7.36 18.28 -6.69
N ARG A 124 7.38 18.89 -5.51
CA ARG A 124 8.62 19.02 -4.74
C ARG A 124 9.25 17.68 -4.38
N TYR A 125 8.46 16.61 -4.29
CA TYR A 125 8.95 15.27 -3.99
C TYR A 125 9.79 14.66 -5.11
N VAL A 126 9.69 15.17 -6.35
CA VAL A 126 10.58 14.79 -7.47
C VAL A 126 12.05 15.01 -7.08
N LYS A 127 12.34 16.14 -6.43
CA LYS A 127 13.70 16.50 -6.01
C LYS A 127 14.22 15.65 -4.84
N GLN A 128 13.34 14.97 -4.13
CA GLN A 128 13.71 14.11 -3.00
C GLN A 128 13.94 12.66 -3.43
N MET A 129 13.62 12.30 -4.68
CA MET A 129 13.84 10.98 -5.22
C MET A 129 15.31 10.73 -5.49
N ASP A 130 15.83 9.60 -5.02
CA ASP A 130 17.17 9.11 -5.37
C ASP A 130 17.01 7.99 -6.42
N PRO A 131 17.26 8.29 -7.71
CA PRO A 131 17.06 7.31 -8.80
C PRO A 131 17.95 6.07 -8.66
N GLU A 132 19.19 6.22 -8.21
CA GLU A 132 20.09 5.07 -8.05
C GLU A 132 19.59 4.13 -6.96
N ARG A 133 19.10 4.69 -5.87
CA ARG A 133 18.53 3.92 -4.78
C ARG A 133 17.24 3.23 -5.21
N ILE A 134 16.40 3.88 -6.02
CA ILE A 134 15.21 3.27 -6.61
C ILE A 134 15.57 2.06 -7.47
N ILE A 135 16.58 2.19 -8.32
CA ILE A 135 17.07 1.06 -9.14
C ILE A 135 17.48 -0.12 -8.26
N LYS A 136 18.23 0.13 -7.18
CA LYS A 136 18.64 -0.91 -6.22
C LYS A 136 17.43 -1.56 -5.54
N ILE A 137 16.40 -0.77 -5.19
CA ILE A 137 15.14 -1.29 -4.62
C ILE A 137 14.44 -2.22 -5.61
N VAL A 138 14.30 -1.80 -6.87
CA VAL A 138 13.64 -2.59 -7.91
C VAL A 138 14.40 -3.90 -8.16
N GLN A 139 15.72 -3.84 -8.28
CA GLN A 139 16.57 -5.04 -8.47
C GLN A 139 16.43 -6.01 -7.29
N ALA A 140 16.54 -5.52 -6.06
CA ALA A 140 16.40 -6.36 -4.86
C ALA A 140 15.00 -6.97 -4.75
N ALA A 141 13.95 -6.21 -5.11
CA ALA A 141 12.58 -6.70 -5.12
C ALA A 141 12.35 -7.77 -6.18
N SER A 142 12.93 -7.63 -7.37
CA SER A 142 12.87 -8.64 -8.43
C SER A 142 13.49 -9.95 -7.97
N VAL A 143 14.73 -9.92 -7.46
CA VAL A 143 15.40 -11.11 -6.94
C VAL A 143 14.58 -11.78 -5.81
N ARG A 144 14.04 -10.99 -4.89
CA ARG A 144 13.16 -11.51 -3.84
C ARG A 144 11.93 -12.23 -4.41
N ASN A 145 11.28 -11.66 -5.41
CA ASN A 145 10.12 -12.29 -6.05
C ASN A 145 10.48 -13.62 -6.73
N ASP A 146 11.61 -13.70 -7.40
CA ASP A 146 12.11 -14.94 -8.02
C ASP A 146 12.37 -16.02 -6.95
N LEU A 147 12.90 -15.63 -5.79
CA LEU A 147 13.10 -16.55 -4.66
C LEU A 147 11.77 -17.05 -4.10
N ILE A 148 10.74 -16.19 -4.00
CA ILE A 148 9.38 -16.58 -3.58
C ILE A 148 8.76 -17.56 -4.57
N ILE A 149 8.85 -17.28 -5.87
CA ILE A 149 8.36 -18.18 -6.92
C ILE A 149 9.08 -19.53 -6.83
N SER A 150 10.39 -19.52 -6.60
CA SER A 150 11.20 -20.72 -6.43
C SER A 150 10.81 -21.51 -5.19
N LEU A 151 10.50 -20.83 -4.07
CA LEU A 151 10.00 -21.44 -2.84
C LEU A 151 8.65 -22.12 -3.06
N LEU A 152 7.71 -21.42 -3.70
CA LEU A 152 6.37 -21.96 -4.00
C LEU A 152 6.47 -23.18 -4.95
N ARG A 153 7.32 -23.12 -5.96
CA ARG A 153 7.57 -24.25 -6.86
C ARG A 153 8.16 -25.44 -6.12
N GLU A 154 9.11 -25.22 -5.21
CA GLU A 154 9.71 -26.32 -4.42
C GLU A 154 8.68 -26.94 -3.46
N GLN A 155 7.83 -26.12 -2.83
CA GLN A 155 6.76 -26.61 -1.93
C GLN A 155 5.71 -27.48 -2.63
N ARG A 156 5.45 -27.24 -3.91
CA ARG A 156 4.47 -27.99 -4.72
C ARG A 156 4.99 -29.34 -5.25
N LYS A 157 6.25 -29.66 -5.06
CA LYS A 157 6.80 -30.96 -5.47
C LYS A 157 6.27 -32.08 -4.60
N ASN A 158 6.12 -33.27 -5.16
CA ASN A 158 5.75 -34.47 -4.40
C ASN A 158 6.76 -34.80 -3.29
N ARG A 159 8.04 -34.47 -3.49
CA ARG A 159 9.10 -34.64 -2.48
C ARG A 159 9.93 -33.33 -2.43
N PRO A 160 9.48 -32.34 -1.64
CA PRO A 160 10.22 -31.10 -1.48
C PRO A 160 11.50 -31.32 -0.69
N SER A 161 12.60 -30.70 -1.09
CA SER A 161 13.87 -30.77 -0.38
C SER A 161 13.87 -29.85 0.84
N PRO A 162 13.98 -30.36 2.09
CA PRO A 162 13.98 -29.51 3.29
C PRO A 162 15.15 -28.53 3.32
N LEU A 163 16.33 -28.96 2.82
CA LEU A 163 17.53 -28.11 2.76
C LEU A 163 17.32 -26.93 1.81
N LYS A 164 16.75 -27.19 0.63
CA LYS A 164 16.46 -26.15 -0.36
C LYS A 164 15.40 -25.17 0.14
N LEU A 165 14.34 -25.67 0.81
CA LEU A 165 13.32 -24.81 1.42
C LEU A 165 13.92 -23.90 2.50
N LYS A 166 14.81 -24.45 3.36
CA LYS A 166 15.48 -23.67 4.40
C LYS A 166 16.37 -22.58 3.80
N ARG A 167 17.13 -22.90 2.74
CA ARG A 167 17.98 -21.94 2.03
C ARG A 167 17.15 -20.82 1.42
N LEU A 168 16.08 -21.14 0.66
CA LEU A 168 15.22 -20.15 0.02
C LEU A 168 14.57 -19.22 1.04
N LYS A 169 14.07 -19.72 2.16
CA LYS A 169 13.51 -18.90 3.25
C LYS A 169 14.54 -17.90 3.80
N ARG A 170 15.77 -18.38 4.09
CA ARG A 170 16.85 -17.54 4.59
C ARG A 170 17.21 -16.42 3.59
N ASP A 171 17.28 -16.77 2.30
CA ASP A 171 17.64 -15.82 1.25
C ASP A 171 16.51 -14.79 1.04
N ILE A 172 15.24 -15.16 1.14
CA ILE A 172 14.09 -14.25 1.17
C ILE A 172 14.19 -13.28 2.36
N GLU A 173 14.44 -13.79 3.57
CA GLU A 173 14.60 -12.95 4.77
C GLU A 173 15.78 -11.97 4.66
N TYR A 174 16.85 -12.34 3.98
CA TYR A 174 17.96 -11.44 3.69
C TYR A 174 17.49 -10.26 2.81
N TYR A 175 16.78 -10.54 1.72
CA TYR A 175 16.26 -9.48 0.84
C TYR A 175 15.15 -8.66 1.49
N ASP A 176 14.32 -9.22 2.36
CA ASP A 176 13.34 -8.48 3.15
C ASP A 176 14.02 -7.42 4.02
N ARG A 177 15.09 -7.80 4.72
CA ARG A 177 15.88 -6.87 5.55
C ARG A 177 16.61 -5.82 4.71
N ALA A 178 17.15 -6.19 3.56
CA ALA A 178 17.82 -5.27 2.65
C ALA A 178 16.82 -4.24 2.09
N LEU A 179 15.65 -4.69 1.63
CA LEU A 179 14.59 -3.83 1.13
C LEU A 179 14.06 -2.86 2.18
N LEU A 180 13.91 -3.33 3.43
CA LEU A 180 13.50 -2.46 4.52
C LEU A 180 14.47 -1.29 4.72
N LYS A 181 15.79 -1.58 4.70
CA LYS A 181 16.83 -0.55 4.80
C LYS A 181 16.85 0.40 3.60
N LEU A 182 16.73 -0.14 2.40
CA LEU A 182 16.73 0.64 1.16
C LEU A 182 15.51 1.56 1.04
N ARG A 183 14.35 1.12 1.52
CA ARG A 183 13.08 1.89 1.44
C ARG A 183 12.95 2.95 2.52
N LYS A 184 13.68 2.82 3.64
CA LYS A 184 13.57 3.76 4.76
C LYS A 184 13.91 5.19 4.32
N GLY A 185 12.96 6.11 4.47
CA GLY A 185 13.11 7.52 4.11
C GLY A 185 13.28 7.77 2.60
N GLN A 186 12.84 6.81 1.76
CA GLN A 186 12.92 6.96 0.32
C GLN A 186 11.62 7.55 -0.23
N THR A 187 11.75 8.51 -1.14
CA THR A 187 10.66 9.04 -1.95
C THR A 187 10.70 8.42 -3.33
N PHE A 188 9.54 8.03 -3.83
CA PHE A 188 9.34 7.60 -5.22
C PHE A 188 8.29 8.51 -5.85
N PHE A 189 8.61 9.07 -7.01
CA PHE A 189 7.70 9.89 -7.80
C PHE A 189 7.60 9.31 -9.21
N LEU A 190 6.38 9.12 -9.68
CA LEU A 190 6.09 8.64 -11.03
C LEU A 190 5.09 9.59 -11.68
N ASN A 191 5.45 10.12 -12.84
CA ASN A 191 4.53 10.81 -13.73
C ASN A 191 4.19 9.86 -14.88
N ALA A 192 2.93 9.46 -14.97
CA ALA A 192 2.41 8.61 -16.03
C ALA A 192 1.55 9.47 -16.98
N SER A 193 1.95 9.57 -18.24
CA SER A 193 1.14 10.23 -19.27
C SER A 193 -0.10 9.41 -19.58
N SER A 194 -1.25 10.07 -19.75
CA SER A 194 -2.48 9.43 -20.26
C SER A 194 -2.28 8.77 -21.62
N PHE A 195 -1.33 9.24 -22.43
CA PHE A 195 -0.94 8.61 -23.69
C PHE A 195 -0.27 7.23 -23.53
N ALA A 196 0.22 6.90 -22.34
CA ALA A 196 0.73 5.56 -22.05
C ALA A 196 -0.39 4.53 -21.81
N ASN A 197 -1.64 4.98 -21.66
CA ASN A 197 -2.79 4.09 -21.46
C ASN A 197 -3.40 3.69 -22.82
N VAL A 198 -2.82 2.67 -23.43
CA VAL A 198 -3.20 2.17 -24.77
C VAL A 198 -4.67 1.71 -24.82
N GLU A 199 -5.24 1.24 -23.70
CA GLU A 199 -6.63 0.78 -23.64
C GLU A 199 -7.62 1.94 -23.83
N ILE A 200 -7.33 3.12 -23.32
CA ILE A 200 -8.17 4.32 -23.50
C ILE A 200 -8.04 4.85 -24.94
N LEU A 201 -6.83 4.81 -25.50
CA LEU A 201 -6.57 5.31 -26.87
C LEU A 201 -7.18 4.44 -27.97
N THR A 202 -7.52 3.19 -27.66
CA THR A 202 -8.17 2.26 -28.64
C THR A 202 -9.69 2.47 -28.73
N ILE A 203 -10.29 3.25 -27.82
CA ILE A 203 -11.75 3.49 -27.75
C ILE A 203 -12.10 4.85 -28.38
N CYS A 204 -11.15 5.72 -28.65
CA CYS A 204 -11.31 6.98 -29.36
C CYS A 204 -10.96 6.83 -30.83
#